data_4c44287f50a6332b3cb448c81912c7a9
#
_entry.id   4c44287f50a6332b3cb448c81912c7a9
#
_cell.length_a   1.000
_cell.length_b   1.000
_cell.length_c   1.000
_cell.angle_alpha   90.00
_cell.angle_beta   90.00
_cell.angle_gamma   90.00
#
_symmetry.space_group_name_H-M   'P 1'
#
loop_
_entity.id
_entity.type
_entity.pdbx_description
1 polymer ?
#
loop_
_entity_poly.entity_id
_entity_poly.type
_entity_poly.pdbx_seq_one_letter_code
_entity_poly.pdbx_strand_id
1 'polypeptide(L)'
;MLLTFEDLVNSDHVEHTKTTISNNETISYYIDKKIGWEYLDLNTSVSDGIVTYPNKIRIFNVGHSQSKINFIQETFIRLDEIIDLDFDEMLDNNGSMLDIYHVNYSSSFGIDVVGQTIQQASLQGSWWDIFWKDSNLKGSINVDNDLNTIVHEIGHSLGLGHPLNDPSNKSWNSSDTIMSYNRSAEGWNKWFSETDLNALISIWGRENDNGMINYDKTQYDYKYKRLADKSYSIKTEIGFEDITNINYLNFTDTNIDVKKDIIGVFDQLQEKDNISSKIYRLYNAAFGRFPDAEGLRYWIEKNTSGIDTYRKTADSFILSDEFITLYNKNSTDRNYVKSLYKNVLDRLPDDQGFTYWLNQIEKGYENRSDLLMGFSESSENKAIFSQETNIF
;
A
#
# COMPACT_ATOMS: atom_id res chain seq x y z
N MET A 1 -20.68 -22.42 -20.77
CA MET A 1 -20.58 -21.74 -19.46
C MET A 1 -19.67 -20.56 -19.68
N LEU A 2 -19.99 -19.38 -19.20
CA LEU A 2 -19.07 -18.24 -19.27
C LEU A 2 -18.00 -18.46 -18.20
N LEU A 3 -16.73 -18.27 -18.57
CA LEU A 3 -15.62 -18.30 -17.63
C LEU A 3 -15.69 -17.05 -16.74
N THR A 4 -15.62 -17.24 -15.44
CA THR A 4 -15.56 -16.14 -14.48
C THR A 4 -14.15 -16.01 -13.90
N PHE A 5 -13.85 -14.90 -13.24
CA PHE A 5 -12.52 -14.71 -12.68
C PHE A 5 -12.25 -15.66 -11.49
N GLU A 6 -13.29 -16.06 -10.76
CA GLU A 6 -13.17 -17.03 -9.65
C GLU A 6 -12.71 -18.41 -10.15
N ASP A 7 -13.04 -18.78 -11.39
CA ASP A 7 -12.63 -20.04 -12.01
C ASP A 7 -11.12 -20.11 -12.30
N LEU A 8 -10.40 -18.97 -12.18
CA LEU A 8 -8.98 -18.82 -12.42
C LEU A 8 -8.16 -18.64 -11.13
N VAL A 9 -8.76 -18.40 -9.99
CA VAL A 9 -8.02 -18.18 -8.73
C VAL A 9 -7.54 -19.51 -8.15
N ASN A 10 -6.23 -19.65 -7.94
CA ASN A 10 -5.62 -20.80 -7.28
C ASN A 10 -5.18 -20.41 -5.85
N SER A 11 -5.90 -20.90 -4.86
CA SER A 11 -5.66 -20.58 -3.45
C SER A 11 -4.25 -20.92 -2.96
N ASP A 12 -3.67 -22.04 -3.42
CA ASP A 12 -2.34 -22.49 -3.00
C ASP A 12 -1.25 -21.57 -3.57
N HIS A 13 -1.41 -21.13 -4.83
CA HIS A 13 -0.53 -20.14 -5.46
C HIS A 13 -0.62 -18.80 -4.74
N VAL A 14 -1.84 -18.32 -4.46
CA VAL A 14 -2.08 -17.08 -3.73
C VAL A 14 -1.43 -17.11 -2.35
N GLU A 15 -1.62 -18.20 -1.59
CA GLU A 15 -1.05 -18.34 -0.25
C GLU A 15 0.49 -18.35 -0.29
N HIS A 16 1.08 -19.06 -1.26
CA HIS A 16 2.52 -19.10 -1.43
C HIS A 16 3.09 -17.70 -1.71
N THR A 17 2.50 -16.95 -2.65
CA THR A 17 2.97 -15.61 -3.00
C THR A 17 2.78 -14.63 -1.84
N LYS A 18 1.63 -14.67 -1.15
CA LYS A 18 1.42 -13.87 0.07
C LYS A 18 2.44 -14.17 1.17
N THR A 19 2.82 -15.43 1.32
CA THR A 19 3.89 -15.83 2.26
C THR A 19 5.24 -15.29 1.80
N THR A 20 5.51 -15.27 0.49
CA THR A 20 6.77 -14.78 -0.10
C THR A 20 6.94 -13.28 0.12
N ILE A 21 5.91 -12.46 -0.12
CA ILE A 21 5.97 -11.00 0.05
C ILE A 21 5.84 -10.54 1.52
N SER A 22 5.42 -11.45 2.43
CA SER A 22 5.34 -11.23 3.91
C SER A 22 4.50 -10.05 4.31
N ASN A 23 4.30 -9.01 4.20
CA ASN A 23 3.51 -7.82 4.48
C ASN A 23 4.02 -6.62 3.65
N ASN A 24 4.71 -6.90 2.56
CA ASN A 24 5.18 -5.90 1.62
C ASN A 24 4.33 -6.02 0.34
N GLU A 25 4.20 -4.95 -0.42
CA GLU A 25 3.51 -4.94 -1.72
C GLU A 25 4.50 -5.15 -2.87
N THR A 26 5.81 -5.12 -2.60
CA THR A 26 6.85 -5.22 -3.62
C THR A 26 7.28 -6.66 -3.85
N ILE A 27 7.20 -7.12 -5.09
CA ILE A 27 7.73 -8.39 -5.58
C ILE A 27 9.06 -8.15 -6.29
N SER A 28 10.16 -8.66 -5.73
CA SER A 28 11.44 -8.65 -6.41
C SER A 28 11.53 -9.79 -7.43
N TYR A 29 12.02 -9.51 -8.66
CA TYR A 29 12.19 -10.53 -9.69
C TYR A 29 13.57 -10.48 -10.32
N TYR A 30 14.05 -11.65 -10.78
CA TYR A 30 15.32 -11.82 -11.47
C TYR A 30 15.13 -12.49 -12.82
N ILE A 31 15.75 -11.94 -13.86
CA ILE A 31 15.74 -12.52 -15.22
C ILE A 31 17.12 -13.14 -15.47
N ASP A 32 17.18 -14.49 -15.56
CA ASP A 32 18.42 -15.18 -15.78
C ASP A 32 19.02 -14.92 -17.17
N LYS A 33 20.32 -14.54 -17.18
CA LYS A 33 21.08 -14.22 -18.42
C LYS A 33 22.20 -15.23 -18.66
N LYS A 34 22.35 -16.24 -17.80
CA LYS A 34 23.39 -17.26 -17.92
C LYS A 34 23.15 -18.20 -19.09
N ILE A 35 24.22 -18.79 -19.59
CA ILE A 35 24.17 -19.85 -20.61
C ILE A 35 24.97 -21.04 -20.09
N GLY A 36 24.36 -22.25 -20.13
CA GLY A 36 25.03 -23.49 -19.75
C GLY A 36 24.25 -24.32 -18.74
N TRP A 37 24.92 -25.39 -18.28
CA TRP A 37 24.34 -26.31 -17.32
C TRP A 37 24.32 -25.71 -15.92
N GLU A 38 23.20 -25.86 -15.22
CA GLU A 38 23.02 -25.45 -13.84
C GLU A 38 22.23 -26.52 -13.07
N TYR A 39 22.43 -26.56 -11.76
CA TYR A 39 21.64 -27.38 -10.84
C TYR A 39 20.96 -26.45 -9.85
N LEU A 40 19.64 -26.48 -9.84
CA LEU A 40 18.82 -25.73 -8.89
C LEU A 40 18.33 -26.69 -7.80
N ASP A 41 18.35 -26.25 -6.57
CA ASP A 41 17.81 -27.00 -5.44
C ASP A 41 16.28 -26.89 -5.43
N LEU A 42 15.59 -28.04 -5.39
CA LEU A 42 14.14 -28.09 -5.23
C LEU A 42 13.80 -28.33 -3.76
N ASN A 43 13.00 -27.45 -3.21
CA ASN A 43 12.31 -27.57 -1.92
C ASN A 43 13.03 -28.27 -0.77
N THR A 44 13.45 -27.52 0.21
CA THR A 44 13.80 -28.08 1.53
C THR A 44 12.49 -28.16 2.34
N SER A 45 11.80 -29.31 2.32
CA SER A 45 10.69 -29.50 3.23
C SER A 45 11.21 -29.81 4.65
N VAL A 46 10.75 -29.04 5.63
CA VAL A 46 10.98 -29.34 7.05
C VAL A 46 9.67 -29.88 7.62
N SER A 47 9.60 -31.17 7.88
CA SER A 47 8.50 -31.79 8.63
C SER A 47 9.06 -32.43 9.89
N ASP A 48 8.51 -32.09 11.05
CA ASP A 48 8.84 -32.63 12.37
C ASP A 48 10.32 -32.57 12.75
N GLY A 49 11.05 -31.51 12.32
CA GLY A 49 12.48 -31.35 12.57
C GLY A 49 13.40 -32.19 11.69
N ILE A 50 12.86 -32.94 10.72
CA ILE A 50 13.61 -33.65 9.71
C ILE A 50 13.75 -32.80 8.47
N VAL A 51 14.97 -32.39 8.14
CA VAL A 51 15.30 -31.68 6.90
C VAL A 51 15.43 -32.73 5.79
N THR A 52 14.49 -32.75 4.85
CA THR A 52 14.62 -33.54 3.63
C THR A 52 15.42 -32.72 2.62
N TYR A 53 16.63 -33.19 2.25
CA TYR A 53 17.42 -32.49 1.23
C TYR A 53 16.75 -32.57 -0.13
N PRO A 54 16.78 -31.47 -0.89
CA PRO A 54 16.02 -31.34 -2.12
C PRO A 54 16.55 -32.26 -3.24
N ASN A 55 15.64 -32.70 -4.09
CA ASN A 55 16.02 -33.18 -5.42
C ASN A 55 16.56 -31.99 -6.21
N LYS A 56 17.73 -32.13 -6.83
CA LYS A 56 18.28 -31.10 -7.71
C LYS A 56 17.63 -31.21 -9.10
N ILE A 57 17.09 -30.11 -9.60
CA ILE A 57 16.75 -30.04 -11.03
C ILE A 57 18.03 -29.70 -11.80
N ARG A 58 18.29 -30.46 -12.84
CA ARG A 58 19.31 -30.11 -13.82
C ARG A 58 18.67 -29.38 -14.98
N ILE A 59 19.14 -28.17 -15.26
CA ILE A 59 18.66 -27.34 -16.38
C ILE A 59 19.83 -26.99 -17.31
N PHE A 60 19.49 -26.71 -18.57
CA PHE A 60 20.42 -26.04 -19.48
C PHE A 60 19.83 -24.69 -19.88
N ASN A 61 20.40 -23.63 -19.33
CA ASN A 61 20.03 -22.26 -19.62
C ASN A 61 20.57 -21.84 -20.98
N VAL A 62 19.73 -21.16 -21.77
CA VAL A 62 20.11 -20.56 -23.05
C VAL A 62 20.23 -19.03 -22.98
N GLY A 63 19.91 -18.46 -21.82
CA GLY A 63 19.88 -17.04 -21.60
C GLY A 63 18.71 -16.35 -22.30
N HIS A 64 18.32 -15.20 -21.82
CA HIS A 64 17.26 -14.39 -22.46
C HIS A 64 17.88 -13.45 -23.50
N SER A 65 17.27 -13.37 -24.69
CA SER A 65 17.57 -12.32 -25.66
C SER A 65 17.07 -10.96 -25.13
N GLN A 66 17.67 -9.86 -25.57
CA GLN A 66 17.26 -8.52 -25.14
C GLN A 66 15.76 -8.25 -25.39
N SER A 67 15.22 -8.75 -26.49
CA SER A 67 13.79 -8.60 -26.79
C SER A 67 12.88 -9.34 -25.79
N LYS A 68 13.32 -10.50 -25.29
CA LYS A 68 12.59 -11.26 -24.25
C LYS A 68 12.72 -10.59 -22.89
N ILE A 69 13.91 -10.06 -22.55
CA ILE A 69 14.13 -9.26 -21.34
C ILE A 69 13.18 -8.05 -21.33
N ASN A 70 13.18 -7.27 -22.40
CA ASN A 70 12.31 -6.09 -22.52
C ASN A 70 10.82 -6.48 -22.40
N PHE A 71 10.42 -7.60 -22.98
CA PHE A 71 9.04 -8.08 -22.89
C PHE A 71 8.64 -8.46 -21.46
N ILE A 72 9.51 -9.15 -20.71
CA ILE A 72 9.26 -9.51 -19.31
C ILE A 72 9.18 -8.24 -18.45
N GLN A 73 10.12 -7.29 -18.63
CA GLN A 73 10.11 -6.01 -17.94
C GLN A 73 8.83 -5.22 -18.22
N GLU A 74 8.42 -5.13 -19.50
CA GLU A 74 7.18 -4.45 -19.89
C GLU A 74 5.94 -5.15 -19.30
N THR A 75 5.97 -6.49 -19.16
CA THR A 75 4.89 -7.24 -18.51
C THR A 75 4.72 -6.83 -17.07
N PHE A 76 5.81 -6.71 -16.30
CA PHE A 76 5.75 -6.28 -14.89
C PHE A 76 5.38 -4.80 -14.76
N ILE A 77 5.94 -3.90 -15.57
CA ILE A 77 5.56 -2.47 -15.58
C ILE A 77 4.05 -2.31 -15.82
N ARG A 78 3.46 -3.07 -16.74
CA ARG A 78 2.02 -2.99 -17.02
C ARG A 78 1.16 -3.62 -15.94
N LEU A 79 1.65 -4.63 -15.22
CA LEU A 79 0.95 -5.22 -14.07
C LEU A 79 0.93 -4.24 -12.90
N ASP A 80 2.04 -3.59 -12.62
CA ASP A 80 2.24 -2.53 -11.63
C ASP A 80 1.21 -1.40 -11.77
N GLU A 81 0.84 -1.03 -13.01
CA GLU A 81 -0.20 -0.05 -13.29
C GLU A 81 -1.64 -0.55 -13.05
N ILE A 82 -1.86 -1.84 -12.79
CA ILE A 82 -3.20 -2.46 -12.76
C ILE A 82 -3.55 -3.06 -11.41
N ILE A 83 -2.60 -3.72 -10.76
CA ILE A 83 -2.79 -4.42 -9.49
C ILE A 83 -1.92 -3.79 -8.40
N ASP A 84 -2.38 -3.86 -7.17
CA ASP A 84 -1.74 -3.29 -5.98
C ASP A 84 -0.51 -4.10 -5.53
N LEU A 85 0.45 -4.24 -6.47
CA LEU A 85 1.76 -4.86 -6.32
C LEU A 85 2.81 -4.10 -7.12
N ASP A 86 3.90 -3.72 -6.46
CA ASP A 86 5.11 -3.16 -7.07
C ASP A 86 6.04 -4.27 -7.56
N PHE A 87 6.83 -4.03 -8.61
CA PHE A 87 7.78 -5.00 -9.17
C PHE A 87 9.18 -4.42 -9.34
N ASP A 88 10.17 -5.00 -8.63
CA ASP A 88 11.58 -4.57 -8.66
C ASP A 88 12.50 -5.61 -9.30
N GLU A 89 13.21 -5.24 -10.40
CA GLU A 89 14.21 -6.13 -11.03
C GLU A 89 15.50 -6.19 -10.21
N MET A 90 15.93 -7.41 -9.87
CA MET A 90 17.19 -7.67 -9.19
C MET A 90 18.32 -8.02 -10.17
N LEU A 91 19.55 -7.72 -9.79
CA LEU A 91 20.75 -8.03 -10.61
C LEU A 91 21.17 -9.50 -10.53
N ASP A 92 20.79 -10.20 -9.47
CA ASP A 92 21.02 -11.63 -9.25
C ASP A 92 19.83 -12.24 -8.49
N ASN A 93 19.79 -13.56 -8.38
CA ASN A 93 18.70 -14.31 -7.74
C ASN A 93 18.85 -14.47 -6.22
N ASN A 94 19.76 -13.75 -5.59
CA ASN A 94 19.96 -13.86 -4.15
C ASN A 94 18.91 -13.06 -3.38
N GLY A 95 17.84 -13.74 -3.00
CA GLY A 95 16.70 -13.13 -2.30
C GLY A 95 15.62 -12.58 -3.22
N SER A 96 15.68 -12.83 -4.53
CA SER A 96 14.56 -12.57 -5.45
C SER A 96 13.37 -13.46 -5.10
N MET A 97 12.18 -12.96 -5.35
CA MET A 97 10.92 -13.67 -5.11
C MET A 97 10.44 -14.42 -6.34
N LEU A 98 10.81 -13.96 -7.53
CA LEU A 98 10.52 -14.63 -8.80
C LEU A 98 11.82 -14.78 -9.59
N ASP A 99 12.26 -16.01 -9.86
CA ASP A 99 13.42 -16.33 -10.70
C ASP A 99 12.97 -16.84 -12.07
N ILE A 100 13.31 -16.13 -13.15
CA ILE A 100 12.82 -16.43 -14.50
C ILE A 100 13.95 -16.98 -15.36
N TYR A 101 13.79 -18.24 -15.81
CA TYR A 101 14.77 -18.99 -16.56
C TYR A 101 14.30 -19.33 -17.98
N HIS A 102 15.13 -19.04 -18.98
CA HIS A 102 14.94 -19.53 -20.34
C HIS A 102 15.80 -20.78 -20.55
N VAL A 103 15.18 -21.94 -20.70
CA VAL A 103 15.84 -23.22 -20.76
C VAL A 103 15.55 -23.96 -22.07
N ASN A 104 16.50 -24.76 -22.57
CA ASN A 104 16.20 -25.74 -23.60
C ASN A 104 16.05 -27.16 -23.05
N TYR A 105 16.46 -27.38 -21.80
CA TYR A 105 16.33 -28.63 -21.08
C TYR A 105 16.06 -28.41 -19.60
N SER A 106 15.14 -29.17 -19.05
CA SER A 106 14.97 -29.33 -17.61
C SER A 106 14.66 -30.79 -17.27
N SER A 107 15.28 -31.32 -16.22
CA SER A 107 15.00 -32.69 -15.75
C SER A 107 13.61 -32.83 -15.11
N SER A 108 12.93 -31.73 -14.78
CA SER A 108 11.54 -31.71 -14.28
C SER A 108 10.49 -31.67 -15.40
N PHE A 109 10.89 -31.37 -16.66
CA PHE A 109 9.96 -31.20 -17.76
C PHE A 109 9.63 -32.54 -18.42
N GLY A 110 8.33 -32.77 -18.70
CA GLY A 110 7.91 -33.73 -19.69
C GLY A 110 8.29 -33.27 -21.11
N ILE A 111 8.18 -34.19 -22.08
CA ILE A 111 8.60 -33.94 -23.48
C ILE A 111 7.84 -32.74 -24.12
N ASP A 112 6.58 -32.56 -23.75
CA ASP A 112 5.68 -31.57 -24.36
C ASP A 112 5.49 -30.31 -23.47
N VAL A 113 6.21 -30.20 -22.33
CA VAL A 113 6.14 -29.04 -21.43
C VAL A 113 6.97 -27.91 -22.01
N VAL A 114 6.36 -26.73 -22.18
CA VAL A 114 7.01 -25.52 -22.70
C VAL A 114 7.19 -24.45 -21.62
N GLY A 115 6.45 -24.54 -20.51
CA GLY A 115 6.59 -23.69 -19.35
C GLY A 115 6.28 -24.45 -18.06
N GLN A 116 6.81 -24.02 -16.94
CA GLN A 116 6.54 -24.56 -15.61
C GLN A 116 6.91 -23.54 -14.53
N THR A 117 5.99 -23.30 -13.63
CA THR A 117 6.22 -22.48 -12.42
C THR A 117 6.26 -23.41 -11.19
N ILE A 118 7.31 -23.29 -10.39
CA ILE A 118 7.58 -24.17 -9.23
C ILE A 118 7.65 -23.34 -7.95
N GLN A 119 6.83 -23.68 -6.96
CA GLN A 119 6.90 -23.15 -5.61
C GLN A 119 8.18 -23.64 -4.90
N GLN A 120 8.93 -22.73 -4.33
CA GLN A 120 10.14 -22.99 -3.58
C GLN A 120 10.05 -22.43 -2.17
N ALA A 121 10.66 -23.11 -1.21
CA ALA A 121 10.76 -22.64 0.16
C ALA A 121 12.06 -23.13 0.81
N SER A 122 12.64 -22.29 1.67
CA SER A 122 13.80 -22.60 2.49
C SER A 122 13.66 -21.99 3.88
N LEU A 123 14.66 -22.18 4.74
CA LEU A 123 14.74 -21.49 6.04
C LEU A 123 14.91 -19.96 5.91
N GLN A 124 15.34 -19.47 4.74
CA GLN A 124 15.52 -18.04 4.47
C GLN A 124 14.30 -17.37 3.84
N GLY A 125 13.32 -18.12 3.39
CA GLY A 125 12.11 -17.60 2.75
C GLY A 125 11.58 -18.52 1.66
N SER A 126 10.54 -18.07 0.98
CA SER A 126 9.93 -18.74 -0.16
C SER A 126 10.10 -17.90 -1.42
N TRP A 127 10.06 -18.53 -2.58
CA TRP A 127 10.15 -17.88 -3.90
C TRP A 127 9.53 -18.76 -4.97
N TRP A 128 9.52 -18.27 -6.22
CA TRP A 128 9.07 -18.99 -7.40
C TRP A 128 10.20 -19.16 -8.40
N ASP A 129 10.41 -20.39 -8.91
CA ASP A 129 11.18 -20.64 -10.12
C ASP A 129 10.24 -20.73 -11.32
N ILE A 130 10.39 -19.83 -12.28
CA ILE A 130 9.61 -19.76 -13.53
C ILE A 130 10.50 -20.22 -14.68
N PHE A 131 10.14 -21.33 -15.31
CA PHE A 131 10.85 -21.90 -16.46
C PHE A 131 10.02 -21.78 -17.72
N TRP A 132 10.66 -21.41 -18.81
CA TRP A 132 10.07 -21.50 -20.11
C TRP A 132 11.11 -21.94 -21.16
N LYS A 133 10.66 -22.56 -22.28
CA LYS A 133 11.50 -22.92 -23.41
C LYS A 133 10.85 -22.55 -24.72
N ASP A 134 11.67 -22.31 -25.73
CA ASP A 134 11.17 -22.06 -27.09
C ASP A 134 10.25 -23.20 -27.55
N SER A 135 9.09 -22.85 -28.07
CA SER A 135 8.08 -23.79 -28.59
C SER A 135 8.49 -24.52 -29.90
N ASN A 136 9.77 -24.57 -30.15
CA ASN A 136 10.42 -25.00 -31.38
C ASN A 136 10.31 -26.53 -31.64
N LEU A 137 9.17 -27.14 -31.30
CA LEU A 137 8.97 -28.59 -31.36
C LEU A 137 8.88 -29.17 -32.78
N LYS A 138 8.84 -28.38 -33.86
CA LYS A 138 8.77 -28.83 -35.28
C LYS A 138 9.39 -27.89 -36.30
N GLY A 139 10.40 -27.09 -35.91
CA GLY A 139 11.19 -26.34 -36.90
C GLY A 139 10.61 -24.99 -37.34
N SER A 140 9.57 -24.49 -36.71
CA SER A 140 9.10 -23.10 -36.86
C SER A 140 9.03 -22.45 -35.49
N ILE A 141 9.81 -21.38 -35.30
CA ILE A 141 9.78 -20.55 -34.09
C ILE A 141 8.42 -19.86 -34.04
N ASN A 142 7.60 -20.18 -33.05
CA ASN A 142 6.37 -19.44 -32.79
C ASN A 142 6.59 -18.46 -31.64
N VAL A 143 7.13 -17.29 -31.96
CA VAL A 143 7.45 -16.24 -31.00
C VAL A 143 6.23 -15.86 -30.14
N ASP A 144 5.03 -15.82 -30.71
CA ASP A 144 3.82 -15.50 -29.97
C ASP A 144 3.46 -16.56 -28.93
N ASN A 145 3.71 -17.85 -29.22
CA ASN A 145 3.53 -18.90 -28.23
C ASN A 145 4.52 -18.82 -27.09
N ASP A 146 5.78 -18.45 -27.38
CA ASP A 146 6.82 -18.28 -26.36
C ASP A 146 6.45 -17.12 -25.42
N LEU A 147 5.98 -15.98 -25.97
CA LEU A 147 5.53 -14.84 -25.19
C LEU A 147 4.26 -15.15 -24.36
N ASN A 148 3.33 -15.93 -24.95
CA ASN A 148 2.18 -16.45 -24.23
C ASN A 148 2.61 -17.30 -23.03
N THR A 149 3.55 -18.23 -23.25
CA THR A 149 4.08 -19.09 -22.17
C THR A 149 4.70 -18.27 -21.03
N ILE A 150 5.50 -17.26 -21.35
CA ILE A 150 6.10 -16.38 -20.31
C ILE A 150 5.01 -15.72 -19.44
N VAL A 151 3.99 -15.13 -20.07
CA VAL A 151 2.89 -14.46 -19.33
C VAL A 151 2.04 -15.47 -18.55
N HIS A 152 1.81 -16.67 -19.13
CA HIS A 152 1.12 -17.77 -18.46
C HIS A 152 1.82 -18.18 -17.15
N GLU A 153 3.13 -18.39 -17.22
CA GLU A 153 3.91 -18.80 -16.04
C GLU A 153 4.01 -17.67 -14.99
N ILE A 154 4.12 -16.41 -15.42
CA ILE A 154 4.00 -15.26 -14.51
C ILE A 154 2.61 -15.25 -13.85
N GLY A 155 1.55 -15.56 -14.59
CA GLY A 155 0.20 -15.67 -14.05
C GLY A 155 0.09 -16.66 -12.90
N HIS A 156 0.73 -17.83 -13.02
CA HIS A 156 0.79 -18.82 -11.93
C HIS A 156 1.47 -18.26 -10.67
N SER A 157 2.59 -17.58 -10.83
CA SER A 157 3.32 -16.99 -9.69
C SER A 157 2.56 -15.85 -9.01
N LEU A 158 1.55 -15.28 -9.68
CA LEU A 158 0.67 -14.24 -9.13
C LEU A 158 -0.68 -14.77 -8.64
N GLY A 159 -0.88 -16.09 -8.61
CA GLY A 159 -2.09 -16.70 -8.04
C GLY A 159 -3.11 -17.22 -9.05
N LEU A 160 -2.84 -17.13 -10.36
CA LEU A 160 -3.74 -17.72 -11.35
C LEU A 160 -3.56 -19.24 -11.45
N GLY A 161 -4.65 -19.93 -11.64
CA GLY A 161 -4.72 -21.34 -11.97
C GLY A 161 -5.26 -21.56 -13.38
N HIS A 162 -5.24 -22.81 -13.83
CA HIS A 162 -5.89 -23.18 -15.08
C HIS A 162 -7.42 -23.08 -14.97
N PRO A 163 -8.13 -22.71 -16.04
CA PRO A 163 -9.59 -22.58 -16.03
C PRO A 163 -10.25 -23.90 -15.59
N LEU A 164 -10.92 -23.87 -14.43
CA LEU A 164 -11.56 -25.04 -13.80
C LEU A 164 -10.64 -26.29 -13.70
N ASN A 165 -9.32 -26.10 -13.57
CA ASN A 165 -8.27 -27.15 -13.57
C ASN A 165 -8.22 -28.00 -14.88
N ASP A 166 -8.76 -27.50 -15.99
CA ASP A 166 -8.73 -28.14 -17.30
C ASP A 166 -8.28 -27.17 -18.41
N PRO A 167 -6.95 -26.89 -18.51
CA PRO A 167 -6.41 -25.91 -19.45
C PRO A 167 -6.62 -26.29 -20.93
N SER A 168 -6.85 -27.58 -21.24
CA SER A 168 -7.05 -28.10 -22.59
C SER A 168 -8.51 -28.10 -23.02
N ASN A 169 -9.43 -27.68 -22.16
CA ASN A 169 -10.85 -27.63 -22.48
C ASN A 169 -11.11 -26.64 -23.61
N LYS A 170 -11.71 -27.17 -24.70
CA LYS A 170 -11.95 -26.40 -25.92
C LYS A 170 -13.04 -25.33 -25.82
N SER A 171 -13.68 -25.23 -24.67
CA SER A 171 -14.62 -24.14 -24.39
C SER A 171 -13.93 -22.80 -24.21
N TRP A 172 -12.62 -22.80 -23.94
CA TRP A 172 -11.81 -21.59 -23.73
C TRP A 172 -10.51 -21.67 -24.53
N ASN A 173 -9.99 -20.53 -24.86
CA ASN A 173 -8.73 -20.36 -25.60
C ASN A 173 -7.95 -19.15 -25.05
N SER A 174 -6.79 -18.84 -25.61
CA SER A 174 -5.90 -17.79 -25.14
C SER A 174 -6.49 -16.36 -25.22
N SER A 175 -7.62 -16.15 -25.90
CA SER A 175 -8.34 -14.87 -25.86
C SER A 175 -9.31 -14.76 -24.69
N ASP A 176 -9.78 -15.89 -24.15
CA ASP A 176 -10.66 -15.92 -22.99
C ASP A 176 -9.84 -15.83 -21.69
N THR A 177 -8.71 -16.51 -21.65
CA THR A 177 -7.73 -16.50 -20.55
C THR A 177 -6.35 -16.93 -21.03
N ILE A 178 -5.30 -16.23 -20.57
CA ILE A 178 -3.91 -16.62 -20.82
C ILE A 178 -3.60 -18.02 -20.25
N MET A 179 -4.39 -18.47 -19.26
CA MET A 179 -4.22 -19.75 -18.57
C MET A 179 -4.76 -20.96 -19.37
N SER A 180 -5.28 -20.76 -20.60
CA SER A 180 -5.72 -21.83 -21.50
C SER A 180 -4.60 -22.30 -22.41
N TYR A 181 -4.51 -23.64 -22.63
CA TYR A 181 -3.58 -24.25 -23.60
C TYR A 181 -4.09 -24.24 -25.03
N ASN A 182 -5.24 -23.64 -25.29
CA ASN A 182 -5.81 -23.59 -26.60
C ASN A 182 -5.51 -22.24 -27.28
N ARG A 183 -4.95 -22.32 -28.50
CA ARG A 183 -4.72 -21.14 -29.32
C ARG A 183 -6.06 -20.56 -29.79
N SER A 184 -6.22 -19.25 -29.77
CA SER A 184 -7.39 -18.57 -30.34
C SER A 184 -7.34 -18.55 -31.86
N ALA A 185 -8.44 -18.18 -32.51
CA ALA A 185 -8.51 -18.03 -33.98
C ALA A 185 -7.55 -16.93 -34.49
N GLU A 186 -7.29 -15.92 -33.66
CA GLU A 186 -6.44 -14.76 -33.96
C GLU A 186 -4.96 -14.99 -33.63
N GLY A 187 -4.64 -16.06 -32.90
CA GLY A 187 -3.28 -16.40 -32.51
C GLY A 187 -3.16 -16.66 -31.02
N TRP A 188 -1.93 -16.62 -30.50
CA TRP A 188 -1.65 -16.68 -29.10
C TRP A 188 -1.70 -15.28 -28.50
N ASN A 189 -2.50 -15.07 -27.44
CA ASN A 189 -2.44 -13.85 -26.66
C ASN A 189 -1.09 -13.76 -25.95
N LYS A 190 -0.60 -12.53 -25.85
CA LYS A 190 0.70 -12.21 -25.21
C LYS A 190 0.51 -11.29 -24.00
N TRP A 191 -0.72 -11.20 -23.54
CA TRP A 191 -1.10 -10.39 -22.38
C TRP A 191 -2.31 -11.03 -21.71
N PHE A 192 -2.48 -10.73 -20.44
CA PHE A 192 -3.63 -11.14 -19.65
C PHE A 192 -4.94 -10.67 -20.29
N SER A 193 -5.94 -11.55 -20.31
CA SER A 193 -7.30 -11.20 -20.72
C SER A 193 -7.98 -10.34 -19.64
N GLU A 194 -9.16 -9.80 -19.95
CA GLU A 194 -9.97 -9.12 -18.95
C GLU A 194 -10.34 -10.04 -17.77
N THR A 195 -10.61 -11.31 -18.04
CA THR A 195 -10.91 -12.33 -17.01
C THR A 195 -9.70 -12.57 -16.10
N ASP A 196 -8.50 -12.67 -16.67
CA ASP A 196 -7.25 -12.84 -15.91
C ASP A 196 -6.97 -11.60 -15.03
N LEU A 197 -7.10 -10.39 -15.59
CA LEU A 197 -6.88 -9.15 -14.85
C LEU A 197 -7.89 -8.98 -13.72
N ASN A 198 -9.16 -9.33 -13.94
CA ASN A 198 -10.17 -9.30 -12.88
C ASN A 198 -9.86 -10.32 -11.77
N ALA A 199 -9.32 -11.49 -12.10
CA ALA A 199 -8.84 -12.46 -11.12
C ALA A 199 -7.66 -11.89 -10.31
N LEU A 200 -6.65 -11.32 -10.97
CA LEU A 200 -5.51 -10.68 -10.30
C LEU A 200 -5.93 -9.52 -9.41
N ILE A 201 -6.83 -8.65 -9.88
CA ILE A 201 -7.39 -7.55 -9.08
C ILE A 201 -8.17 -8.10 -7.86
N SER A 202 -8.88 -9.22 -7.99
CA SER A 202 -9.59 -9.82 -6.85
C SER A 202 -8.66 -10.39 -5.78
N ILE A 203 -7.43 -10.76 -6.17
CA ILE A 203 -6.40 -11.33 -5.27
C ILE A 203 -5.60 -10.23 -4.57
N TRP A 204 -5.16 -9.23 -5.33
CA TRP A 204 -4.16 -8.24 -4.92
C TRP A 204 -4.73 -6.86 -4.67
N GLY A 205 -5.93 -6.56 -5.13
CA GLY A 205 -6.47 -5.20 -5.22
C GLY A 205 -6.21 -4.60 -6.60
N ARG A 206 -6.85 -3.48 -6.87
CA ARG A 206 -6.58 -2.66 -8.07
C ARG A 206 -5.52 -1.63 -7.69
N GLU A 207 -4.50 -1.47 -8.54
CA GLU A 207 -3.65 -0.30 -8.46
C GLU A 207 -4.55 0.94 -8.43
N ASN A 208 -4.39 1.78 -7.42
CA ASN A 208 -5.26 2.92 -7.23
C ASN A 208 -5.15 3.83 -8.46
N ASP A 209 -6.22 3.98 -9.20
CA ASP A 209 -6.32 4.87 -10.36
C ASP A 209 -5.75 6.25 -9.98
N ASN A 210 -4.51 6.54 -10.41
CA ASN A 210 -3.72 7.73 -10.05
C ASN A 210 -3.39 7.88 -8.56
N GLY A 211 -3.32 6.79 -7.78
CA GLY A 211 -3.11 6.87 -6.33
C GLY A 211 -4.21 7.68 -5.64
N MET A 212 -5.48 7.43 -5.98
CA MET A 212 -6.63 8.12 -5.40
C MET A 212 -7.53 7.15 -4.63
N ILE A 213 -7.84 7.48 -3.37
CA ILE A 213 -8.84 6.76 -2.57
C ILE A 213 -10.06 7.64 -2.38
N ASN A 214 -11.27 7.05 -2.52
CA ASN A 214 -12.53 7.74 -2.32
C ASN A 214 -13.11 7.40 -0.94
N TYR A 215 -13.53 8.43 -0.20
CA TYR A 215 -14.18 8.35 1.10
C TYR A 215 -15.59 8.93 1.05
N ASP A 216 -16.49 8.35 1.83
CA ASP A 216 -17.92 8.65 1.85
C ASP A 216 -18.34 9.77 2.82
N LYS A 217 -17.39 10.33 3.56
CA LYS A 217 -17.58 11.43 4.51
C LYS A 217 -16.75 12.66 4.15
N THR A 218 -16.87 13.72 4.93
CA THR A 218 -16.04 14.92 4.79
C THR A 218 -14.63 14.71 5.30
N GLN A 219 -13.66 15.47 4.81
CA GLN A 219 -12.27 15.39 5.30
C GLN A 219 -12.15 15.56 6.84
N TYR A 220 -13.09 16.26 7.46
CA TYR A 220 -13.08 16.53 8.89
C TYR A 220 -13.51 15.34 9.76
N ASP A 221 -14.07 14.31 9.15
CA ASP A 221 -14.45 13.07 9.84
C ASP A 221 -13.27 12.12 10.03
N TYR A 222 -12.10 12.44 9.46
CA TYR A 222 -10.93 11.57 9.45
C TYR A 222 -9.76 12.19 10.22
N LYS A 223 -8.90 11.32 10.75
CA LYS A 223 -7.66 11.68 11.43
C LYS A 223 -6.48 11.02 10.73
N TYR A 224 -5.34 11.71 10.71
CA TYR A 224 -4.12 11.23 10.08
C TYR A 224 -3.06 10.89 11.11
N LYS A 225 -2.17 9.96 10.76
CA LYS A 225 -1.08 9.53 11.62
C LYS A 225 0.19 9.32 10.81
N ARG A 226 1.33 9.74 11.37
CA ARG A 226 2.67 9.40 10.88
C ARG A 226 3.26 8.31 11.76
N LEU A 227 3.78 7.22 11.17
CA LEU A 227 4.39 6.10 11.86
C LEU A 227 5.92 6.27 11.97
N ALA A 228 6.58 5.37 12.74
CA ALA A 228 8.01 5.45 13.02
C ALA A 228 8.90 5.25 11.77
N ASP A 229 8.45 4.46 10.81
CA ASP A 229 9.08 4.20 9.52
C ASP A 229 8.86 5.30 8.48
N LYS A 230 8.17 6.40 8.88
CA LYS A 230 7.72 7.51 8.03
C LYS A 230 6.59 7.15 7.08
N SER A 231 5.90 6.03 7.28
CA SER A 231 4.63 5.78 6.62
C SER A 231 3.52 6.65 7.21
N TYR A 232 2.44 6.83 6.46
CA TYR A 232 1.30 7.68 6.82
C TYR A 232 0.02 6.89 6.74
N SER A 233 -0.89 7.13 7.66
CA SER A 233 -2.18 6.45 7.68
C SER A 233 -3.33 7.38 7.98
N ILE A 234 -4.52 7.02 7.49
CA ILE A 234 -5.80 7.66 7.76
C ILE A 234 -6.65 6.76 8.64
N LYS A 235 -7.33 7.32 9.63
CA LYS A 235 -8.25 6.57 10.49
C LYS A 235 -9.64 6.54 9.86
N THR A 236 -10.10 5.33 9.58
CA THR A 236 -11.45 5.03 9.09
C THR A 236 -12.28 4.34 10.19
N GLU A 237 -13.52 3.97 9.88
CA GLU A 237 -14.39 3.21 10.80
C GLU A 237 -13.86 1.81 11.11
N ILE A 238 -13.14 1.21 10.16
CA ILE A 238 -12.59 -0.15 10.29
C ILE A 238 -11.15 -0.18 10.84
N GLY A 239 -10.51 0.99 11.00
CA GLY A 239 -9.15 1.09 11.55
C GLY A 239 -8.29 2.12 10.87
N PHE A 240 -6.97 1.90 10.89
CA PHE A 240 -6.01 2.74 10.16
C PHE A 240 -5.67 2.08 8.82
N GLU A 241 -5.77 2.84 7.74
CA GLU A 241 -5.43 2.48 6.37
C GLU A 241 -4.15 3.21 5.96
N ASP A 242 -3.22 2.52 5.29
CA ASP A 242 -1.99 3.12 4.78
C ASP A 242 -2.31 4.03 3.58
N ILE A 243 -1.72 5.24 3.58
CA ILE A 243 -1.85 6.22 2.51
C ILE A 243 -0.48 6.70 2.01
N THR A 244 0.59 6.00 2.34
CA THR A 244 1.97 6.44 2.08
C THR A 244 2.24 6.64 0.59
N ASN A 245 1.72 5.74 -0.26
CA ASN A 245 1.89 5.77 -1.72
C ASN A 245 0.66 6.33 -2.45
N ILE A 246 -0.28 6.92 -1.72
CA ILE A 246 -1.48 7.52 -2.29
C ILE A 246 -1.20 8.98 -2.67
N ASN A 247 -1.60 9.37 -3.88
CA ASN A 247 -1.45 10.74 -4.34
C ASN A 247 -2.60 11.65 -3.88
N TYR A 248 -3.83 11.15 -3.92
CA TYR A 248 -5.02 11.93 -3.61
C TYR A 248 -6.02 11.18 -2.76
N LEU A 249 -6.63 11.87 -1.79
CA LEU A 249 -7.79 11.41 -1.05
C LEU A 249 -9.00 12.25 -1.47
N ASN A 250 -10.03 11.59 -1.97
CA ASN A 250 -11.25 12.24 -2.47
C ASN A 250 -12.36 12.09 -1.44
N PHE A 251 -12.70 13.18 -0.76
CA PHE A 251 -13.78 13.25 0.22
C PHE A 251 -15.04 13.85 -0.40
N THR A 252 -16.18 13.79 0.29
CA THR A 252 -17.45 14.34 -0.21
C THR A 252 -17.44 15.87 -0.37
N ASP A 253 -16.54 16.55 0.30
CA ASP A 253 -16.42 18.02 0.33
C ASP A 253 -15.16 18.56 -0.36
N THR A 254 -14.13 17.73 -0.57
CA THR A 254 -12.86 18.20 -1.15
C THR A 254 -11.96 17.06 -1.62
N ASN A 255 -10.95 17.42 -2.42
CA ASN A 255 -9.82 16.58 -2.81
C ASN A 255 -8.56 17.02 -2.05
N ILE A 256 -7.85 16.08 -1.43
CA ILE A 256 -6.62 16.29 -0.68
C ILE A 256 -5.45 15.69 -1.45
N ASP A 257 -4.41 16.46 -1.72
CA ASP A 257 -3.11 15.99 -2.19
C ASP A 257 -2.31 15.50 -0.97
N VAL A 258 -2.08 14.18 -0.89
CA VAL A 258 -1.42 13.55 0.28
C VAL A 258 -0.05 14.14 0.51
N LYS A 259 0.75 14.31 -0.53
CA LYS A 259 2.11 14.86 -0.42
C LYS A 259 2.12 16.31 0.05
N LYS A 260 1.24 17.14 -0.51
CA LYS A 260 1.17 18.57 -0.19
C LYS A 260 0.47 18.81 1.14
N ASP A 261 -0.71 18.23 1.33
CA ASP A 261 -1.66 18.63 2.36
C ASP A 261 -1.56 17.77 3.62
N ILE A 262 -1.01 16.54 3.54
CA ILE A 262 -0.82 15.66 4.70
C ILE A 262 0.67 15.55 5.05
N ILE A 263 1.51 15.05 4.15
CA ILE A 263 2.95 14.92 4.39
C ILE A 263 3.56 16.29 4.64
N GLY A 264 3.17 17.30 3.85
CA GLY A 264 3.61 18.68 4.01
C GLY A 264 3.24 19.33 5.34
N VAL A 265 2.19 18.86 6.03
CA VAL A 265 1.88 19.27 7.41
C VAL A 265 2.84 18.60 8.39
N PHE A 266 3.00 17.26 8.31
CA PHE A 266 3.90 16.53 9.21
C PHE A 266 5.36 16.97 9.08
N ASP A 267 5.82 17.34 7.88
CA ASP A 267 7.18 17.81 7.61
C ASP A 267 7.49 19.18 8.21
N GLN A 268 6.47 19.98 8.53
CA GLN A 268 6.65 21.25 9.26
C GLN A 268 6.87 21.04 10.76
N LEU A 269 6.51 19.87 11.29
CA LEU A 269 6.60 19.57 12.71
C LEU A 269 8.03 19.20 13.10
N GLN A 270 8.49 19.80 14.20
CA GLN A 270 9.80 19.54 14.78
C GLN A 270 9.61 18.82 16.14
N GLU A 271 10.46 19.12 17.12
CA GLU A 271 10.38 18.57 18.47
C GLU A 271 9.03 18.93 19.14
N LYS A 272 8.59 18.11 20.08
CA LYS A 272 7.29 18.23 20.77
C LYS A 272 7.00 19.62 21.35
N ASP A 273 8.00 20.27 21.93
CA ASP A 273 7.85 21.59 22.55
C ASP A 273 8.26 22.75 21.63
N ASN A 274 8.61 22.47 20.37
CA ASN A 274 8.88 23.49 19.36
C ASN A 274 7.60 24.25 18.99
N ILE A 275 7.75 25.49 18.52
CA ILE A 275 6.61 26.34 18.14
C ILE A 275 5.75 25.72 17.04
N SER A 276 6.33 25.00 16.09
CA SER A 276 5.56 24.33 15.03
C SER A 276 4.59 23.29 15.59
N SER A 277 5.05 22.46 16.53
CA SER A 277 4.24 21.46 17.21
C SER A 277 3.18 22.08 18.14
N LYS A 278 3.50 23.21 18.77
CA LYS A 278 2.53 23.99 19.58
C LYS A 278 1.42 24.57 18.70
N ILE A 279 1.76 25.15 17.54
CA ILE A 279 0.77 25.70 16.60
C ILE A 279 -0.11 24.58 16.04
N TYR A 280 0.46 23.42 15.69
CA TYR A 280 -0.32 22.25 15.26
C TYR A 280 -1.35 21.83 16.32
N ARG A 281 -0.92 21.67 17.59
CA ARG A 281 -1.84 21.32 18.69
C ARG A 281 -2.89 22.39 18.95
N LEU A 282 -2.52 23.67 18.82
CA LEU A 282 -3.46 24.77 18.95
C LEU A 282 -4.51 24.75 17.82
N TYR A 283 -4.08 24.44 16.60
CA TYR A 283 -4.95 24.33 15.44
C TYR A 283 -5.99 23.21 15.63
N ASN A 284 -5.51 22.02 16.04
CA ASN A 284 -6.35 20.89 16.39
C ASN A 284 -7.33 21.23 17.53
N ALA A 285 -6.84 21.88 18.58
CA ALA A 285 -7.67 22.27 19.71
C ALA A 285 -8.75 23.29 19.33
N ALA A 286 -8.40 24.25 18.46
CA ALA A 286 -9.33 25.30 18.04
C ALA A 286 -10.40 24.82 17.07
N PHE A 287 -10.04 23.93 16.13
CA PHE A 287 -10.89 23.58 15.01
C PHE A 287 -11.32 22.12 14.98
N GLY A 288 -10.75 21.25 15.82
CA GLY A 288 -11.08 19.82 15.89
C GLY A 288 -10.69 19.03 14.64
N ARG A 289 -9.83 19.57 13.78
CA ARG A 289 -9.45 19.01 12.49
C ARG A 289 -7.94 19.10 12.23
N PHE A 290 -7.49 18.32 11.28
CA PHE A 290 -6.14 18.41 10.76
C PHE A 290 -5.91 19.79 10.10
N PRO A 291 -4.78 20.47 10.35
CA PRO A 291 -4.52 21.77 9.76
C PRO A 291 -4.26 21.66 8.25
N ASP A 292 -4.61 22.68 7.50
CA ASP A 292 -4.11 22.85 6.15
C ASP A 292 -2.62 23.29 6.17
N ALA A 293 -1.84 22.81 5.21
CA ALA A 293 -0.38 23.00 5.21
C ALA A 293 0.04 24.47 5.09
N GLU A 294 -0.73 25.29 4.36
CA GLU A 294 -0.44 26.71 4.15
C GLU A 294 -0.80 27.53 5.40
N GLY A 295 -1.96 27.26 6.00
CA GLY A 295 -2.38 27.91 7.25
C GLY A 295 -1.46 27.58 8.41
N LEU A 296 -1.04 26.30 8.53
CA LEU A 296 -0.06 25.91 9.56
C LEU A 296 1.26 26.67 9.37
N ARG A 297 1.79 26.72 8.13
CA ARG A 297 3.03 27.44 7.79
C ARG A 297 2.91 28.92 8.14
N TYR A 298 1.82 29.57 7.74
CA TYR A 298 1.57 30.98 8.03
C TYR A 298 1.69 31.29 9.53
N TRP A 299 1.03 30.50 10.38
CA TRP A 299 1.08 30.74 11.82
C TRP A 299 2.42 30.38 12.45
N ILE A 300 3.11 29.36 11.95
CA ILE A 300 4.48 29.06 12.37
C ILE A 300 5.41 30.25 12.06
N GLU A 301 5.36 30.76 10.83
CA GLU A 301 6.18 31.90 10.40
C GLU A 301 5.90 33.18 11.22
N LYS A 302 4.64 33.47 11.47
CA LYS A 302 4.24 34.60 12.32
C LYS A 302 4.82 34.52 13.73
N ASN A 303 4.84 33.35 14.32
CA ASN A 303 5.37 33.14 15.67
C ASN A 303 6.90 33.11 15.69
N THR A 304 7.56 32.46 14.72
CA THR A 304 9.01 32.36 14.64
C THR A 304 9.68 33.69 14.30
N SER A 305 9.03 34.53 13.49
CA SER A 305 9.51 35.87 13.15
C SER A 305 9.24 36.90 14.27
N GLY A 306 8.51 36.56 15.32
CA GLY A 306 8.14 37.46 16.42
C GLY A 306 7.05 38.49 16.06
N ILE A 307 6.40 38.36 14.89
CA ILE A 307 5.27 39.22 14.49
C ILE A 307 4.08 38.95 15.41
N ASP A 308 3.83 37.68 15.70
CA ASP A 308 2.79 37.23 16.63
C ASP A 308 3.39 36.38 17.76
N THR A 309 2.68 36.34 18.86
CA THR A 309 2.95 35.42 19.98
C THR A 309 1.96 34.27 19.93
N TYR A 310 2.29 33.14 20.57
CA TYR A 310 1.38 31.99 20.68
C TYR A 310 -0.01 32.39 21.23
N ARG A 311 -0.05 33.29 22.24
CA ARG A 311 -1.29 33.87 22.75
C ARG A 311 -2.08 34.62 21.69
N LYS A 312 -1.40 35.49 20.91
CA LYS A 312 -2.07 36.28 19.86
C LYS A 312 -2.61 35.40 18.77
N THR A 313 -1.93 34.27 18.46
CA THR A 313 -2.47 33.26 17.56
C THR A 313 -3.75 32.62 18.13
N ALA A 314 -3.77 32.25 19.41
CA ALA A 314 -4.97 31.73 20.07
C ALA A 314 -6.13 32.74 20.05
N ASP A 315 -5.83 34.03 20.33
CA ASP A 315 -6.83 35.11 20.22
C ASP A 315 -7.40 35.24 18.81
N SER A 316 -6.56 35.12 17.79
CA SER A 316 -6.98 35.15 16.39
C SER A 316 -7.87 33.96 16.03
N PHE A 317 -7.55 32.76 16.55
CA PHE A 317 -8.33 31.56 16.31
C PHE A 317 -9.73 31.66 16.90
N ILE A 318 -9.87 32.08 18.15
CA ILE A 318 -11.22 32.20 18.77
C ILE A 318 -12.10 33.29 18.14
N LEU A 319 -11.51 34.24 17.42
CA LEU A 319 -12.22 35.29 16.69
C LEU A 319 -12.57 34.90 15.26
N SER A 320 -12.09 33.76 14.75
CA SER A 320 -12.38 33.30 13.40
C SER A 320 -13.82 32.84 13.24
N ASP A 321 -14.38 32.99 12.05
CA ASP A 321 -15.73 32.53 11.74
C ASP A 321 -15.88 31.00 11.92
N GLU A 322 -14.81 30.23 11.61
CA GLU A 322 -14.78 28.79 11.81
C GLU A 322 -14.93 28.41 13.29
N PHE A 323 -14.14 29.03 14.17
CA PHE A 323 -14.26 28.81 15.61
C PHE A 323 -15.62 29.22 16.15
N ILE A 324 -16.12 30.38 15.73
CA ILE A 324 -17.44 30.89 16.13
C ILE A 324 -18.55 29.95 15.71
N THR A 325 -18.44 29.34 14.54
CA THR A 325 -19.40 28.33 14.04
C THR A 325 -19.33 27.06 14.88
N LEU A 326 -18.12 26.56 15.16
CA LEU A 326 -17.91 25.31 15.90
C LEU A 326 -18.33 25.41 17.38
N TYR A 327 -17.99 26.52 18.05
CA TYR A 327 -18.22 26.68 19.48
C TYR A 327 -19.46 27.52 19.84
N ASN A 328 -20.13 28.10 18.86
CA ASN A 328 -21.22 29.05 19.01
C ASN A 328 -20.83 30.31 19.79
N LYS A 329 -20.88 31.48 19.15
CA LYS A 329 -20.48 32.78 19.71
C LYS A 329 -21.13 33.08 21.07
N ASN A 330 -22.37 32.64 21.27
CA ASN A 330 -23.17 32.86 22.49
C ASN A 330 -23.14 31.66 23.44
N SER A 331 -22.22 30.70 23.26
CA SER A 331 -22.11 29.58 24.19
C SER A 331 -21.73 30.06 25.59
N THR A 332 -22.34 29.45 26.61
CA THR A 332 -21.93 29.70 28.03
C THR A 332 -20.54 29.13 28.25
N ASP A 333 -19.81 29.67 29.23
CA ASP A 333 -18.48 29.18 29.58
C ASP A 333 -18.50 27.69 29.99
N ARG A 334 -19.58 27.26 30.63
CA ARG A 334 -19.83 25.85 30.93
C ARG A 334 -19.86 24.96 29.66
N ASN A 335 -20.54 25.41 28.62
CA ASN A 335 -20.60 24.68 27.36
C ASN A 335 -19.27 24.75 26.60
N TYR A 336 -18.58 25.88 26.67
CA TYR A 336 -17.26 26.03 26.09
C TYR A 336 -16.25 25.05 26.69
N VAL A 337 -16.16 24.95 28.01
CA VAL A 337 -15.30 23.99 28.70
C VAL A 337 -15.64 22.55 28.29
N LYS A 338 -16.93 22.16 28.23
CA LYS A 338 -17.36 20.83 27.76
C LYS A 338 -16.91 20.54 26.34
N SER A 339 -17.04 21.54 25.45
CA SER A 339 -16.63 21.40 24.05
C SER A 339 -15.12 21.21 23.92
N LEU A 340 -14.29 21.88 24.73
CA LEU A 340 -12.86 21.69 24.76
C LEU A 340 -12.48 20.24 25.16
N TYR A 341 -13.12 19.69 26.21
CA TYR A 341 -12.89 18.29 26.58
C TYR A 341 -13.24 17.33 25.45
N LYS A 342 -14.36 17.56 24.77
CA LYS A 342 -14.80 16.70 23.67
C LYS A 342 -13.91 16.85 22.43
N ASN A 343 -13.64 18.09 22.00
CA ASN A 343 -12.98 18.36 20.72
C ASN A 343 -11.47 18.17 20.79
N VAL A 344 -10.83 18.45 21.95
CA VAL A 344 -9.39 18.35 22.10
C VAL A 344 -8.96 17.00 22.65
N LEU A 345 -9.72 16.46 23.63
CA LEU A 345 -9.33 15.26 24.36
C LEU A 345 -10.21 14.03 24.07
N ASP A 346 -11.21 14.19 23.18
CA ASP A 346 -12.15 13.15 22.74
C ASP A 346 -12.83 12.40 23.91
N ARG A 347 -13.13 13.11 25.00
CA ARG A 347 -13.77 12.56 26.19
C ARG A 347 -14.69 13.54 26.89
N LEU A 348 -15.50 13.03 27.80
CA LEU A 348 -16.25 13.86 28.74
C LEU A 348 -15.31 14.43 29.83
N PRO A 349 -15.61 15.63 30.35
CA PRO A 349 -14.85 16.18 31.48
C PRO A 349 -15.05 15.32 32.75
N ASP A 350 -14.00 15.18 33.53
CA ASP A 350 -14.09 14.77 34.93
C ASP A 350 -14.51 15.93 35.82
N ASP A 351 -15.10 15.62 36.99
CA ASP A 351 -15.68 16.64 37.89
C ASP A 351 -14.64 17.64 38.40
N GLN A 352 -13.41 17.21 38.66
CA GLN A 352 -12.35 18.07 39.21
C GLN A 352 -11.84 19.02 38.14
N GLY A 353 -11.47 18.50 36.98
CA GLY A 353 -10.98 19.26 35.84
C GLY A 353 -12.03 20.25 35.35
N PHE A 354 -13.28 19.80 35.24
CA PHE A 354 -14.38 20.68 34.84
C PHE A 354 -14.58 21.83 35.79
N THR A 355 -14.62 21.57 37.12
CA THR A 355 -14.80 22.57 38.13
C THR A 355 -13.63 23.54 38.16
N TYR A 356 -12.38 23.07 37.99
CA TYR A 356 -11.20 23.90 37.91
C TYR A 356 -11.31 24.90 36.74
N TRP A 357 -11.49 24.44 35.53
CA TRP A 357 -11.52 25.31 34.36
C TRP A 357 -12.71 26.27 34.36
N LEU A 358 -13.88 25.81 34.81
CA LEU A 358 -15.04 26.66 34.94
C LEU A 358 -14.80 27.81 35.97
N ASN A 359 -14.17 27.50 37.09
CA ASN A 359 -13.81 28.52 38.06
C ASN A 359 -12.78 29.53 37.52
N GLN A 360 -11.80 29.08 36.71
CA GLN A 360 -10.81 29.99 36.11
C GLN A 360 -11.47 31.05 35.23
N ILE A 361 -12.42 30.64 34.40
CA ILE A 361 -13.08 31.56 33.47
C ILE A 361 -14.16 32.39 34.13
N GLU A 362 -15.00 31.80 35.00
CA GLU A 362 -16.08 32.53 35.68
C GLU A 362 -15.55 33.60 36.67
N LYS A 363 -14.37 33.38 37.25
CA LYS A 363 -13.72 34.38 38.14
C LYS A 363 -12.85 35.39 37.38
N GLY A 364 -12.73 35.24 36.06
CA GLY A 364 -11.91 36.12 35.24
C GLY A 364 -10.40 35.97 35.44
N TYR A 365 -9.94 34.85 36.02
CA TYR A 365 -8.51 34.57 36.15
C TYR A 365 -7.91 34.21 34.80
N GLU A 366 -8.69 33.52 33.95
CA GLU A 366 -8.34 33.14 32.59
C GLU A 366 -9.51 33.47 31.64
N ASN A 367 -9.21 33.71 30.38
CA ASN A 367 -10.20 33.94 29.35
C ASN A 367 -10.27 32.69 28.39
N ARG A 368 -11.12 32.73 27.38
CA ARG A 368 -11.29 31.61 26.44
C ARG A 368 -10.02 31.23 25.67
N SER A 369 -9.16 32.21 25.33
CA SER A 369 -7.87 31.94 24.70
C SER A 369 -6.91 31.20 25.64
N ASP A 370 -6.92 31.61 26.96
CA ASP A 370 -6.13 30.95 27.97
C ASP A 370 -6.52 29.48 28.14
N LEU A 371 -7.81 29.19 28.21
CA LEU A 371 -8.33 27.83 28.27
C LEU A 371 -7.94 27.04 27.03
N LEU A 372 -8.12 27.61 25.82
CA LEU A 372 -7.74 26.95 24.58
C LEU A 372 -6.25 26.56 24.58
N MET A 373 -5.37 27.50 24.98
CA MET A 373 -3.93 27.23 25.12
C MET A 373 -3.66 26.17 26.18
N GLY A 374 -4.35 26.22 27.34
CA GLY A 374 -4.20 25.24 28.40
C GLY A 374 -4.56 23.83 27.98
N PHE A 375 -5.66 23.66 27.25
CA PHE A 375 -6.05 22.37 26.68
C PHE A 375 -5.09 21.92 25.60
N SER A 376 -4.71 22.80 24.67
CA SER A 376 -3.74 22.52 23.61
C SER A 376 -2.41 22.00 24.16
N GLU A 377 -1.90 22.57 25.24
CA GLU A 377 -0.61 22.24 25.85
C GLU A 377 -0.72 21.30 27.06
N SER A 378 -1.90 20.74 27.32
CA SER A 378 -2.07 19.74 28.38
C SER A 378 -1.21 18.49 28.12
N SER A 379 -0.82 17.81 29.20
CA SER A 379 -0.06 16.55 29.08
C SER A 379 -0.82 15.47 28.28
N GLU A 380 -2.14 15.44 28.40
CA GLU A 380 -3.02 14.52 27.68
C GLU A 380 -3.01 14.81 26.17
N ASN A 381 -3.18 16.07 25.75
CA ASN A 381 -3.13 16.42 24.32
C ASN A 381 -1.72 16.27 23.74
N LYS A 382 -0.67 16.52 24.50
CA LYS A 382 0.72 16.22 24.10
C LYS A 382 0.97 14.72 23.89
N ALA A 383 0.31 13.86 24.66
CA ALA A 383 0.38 12.41 24.46
C ALA A 383 -0.34 11.99 23.19
N ILE A 384 -1.54 12.54 22.91
CA ILE A 384 -2.27 12.33 21.64
C ILE A 384 -1.40 12.77 20.46
N PHE A 385 -0.83 13.98 20.52
CA PHE A 385 0.07 14.50 19.49
C PHE A 385 1.26 13.56 19.23
N SER A 386 1.90 13.03 20.28
CA SER A 386 3.03 12.10 20.11
C SER A 386 2.61 10.80 19.45
N GLN A 387 1.40 10.31 19.71
CA GLN A 387 0.86 9.10 19.06
C GLN A 387 0.50 9.35 17.58
N GLU A 388 0.02 10.54 17.23
CA GLU A 388 -0.36 10.90 15.87
C GLU A 388 0.84 11.24 14.99
N THR A 389 1.87 11.87 15.56
CA THR A 389 2.99 12.43 14.79
C THR A 389 4.28 11.65 14.90
N ASN A 390 4.37 10.70 15.84
CA ASN A 390 5.60 10.01 16.22
C ASN A 390 6.73 11.00 16.65
N ILE A 391 6.36 12.09 17.33
CA ILE A 391 7.28 13.07 17.93
C ILE A 391 7.14 13.00 19.47
N PHE A 392 8.23 12.66 20.17
CA PHE A 392 8.24 12.38 21.62
C PHE A 392 9.03 13.41 22.41
#